data_9702c04577ff42f7a275bbc46b70bd33
#
_entry.id   9702c04577ff42f7a275bbc46b70bd33
#
_cell.length_a   1.000
_cell.length_b   1.000
_cell.length_c   1.000
_cell.angle_alpha   90.00
_cell.angle_beta   90.00
_cell.angle_gamma   90.00
#
_symmetry.space_group_name_H-M   'P 1'
#
loop_
_entity.id
_entity.type
_entity.pdbx_description
1 polymer ?
#
loop_
_entity_poly.entity_id
_entity_poly.type
_entity_poly.pdbx_seq_one_letter_code
_entity_poly.pdbx_strand_id
1 'polypeptide(L)'
;MMVSRIRLLVPLVLVAMVIGGCSSDRPRFADIDQFMQEVRARPNPPVDPLPEFKPYEPFAYSAAGQRSPFEPPAPPRPPRAEGQEDVKPDPNRVRQYLEQFPVNSLRMVGTLQQDGTFYALIRDPEGGVHRVTIGDYMGQDHGRILAITENAIELDEIVRDGVGGWLKRSRTVQLASTD
;
A
#
# COMPACT_ATOMS: atom_id res chain seq x y z
N MET A 1 87.10 45.46 50.34
CA MET A 1 86.97 44.57 49.14
C MET A 1 85.97 43.38 49.30
N MET A 2 85.54 43.09 50.50
CA MET A 2 84.67 41.93 50.79
C MET A 2 83.16 42.14 50.49
N VAL A 3 82.65 43.37 50.68
CA VAL A 3 81.20 43.69 50.46
C VAL A 3 80.79 43.71 49.01
N SER A 4 81.69 44.02 48.08
CA SER A 4 81.38 44.04 46.62
C SER A 4 81.15 42.66 46.03
N ARG A 5 81.80 41.61 46.54
CA ARG A 5 81.66 40.22 46.06
C ARG A 5 80.39 39.60 46.57
N ILE A 6 79.87 40.00 47.72
CA ILE A 6 78.60 39.52 48.26
C ILE A 6 77.41 40.04 47.41
N ARG A 7 77.51 41.31 46.99
CA ARG A 7 76.42 41.89 46.11
C ARG A 7 76.30 41.23 44.79
N LEU A 8 77.33 40.60 44.28
CA LEU A 8 77.29 39.90 42.99
C LEU A 8 76.85 38.43 43.12
N LEU A 9 77.15 37.82 44.31
CA LEU A 9 76.75 36.41 44.55
C LEU A 9 75.27 36.25 44.87
N VAL A 10 74.62 37.22 45.48
CA VAL A 10 73.19 37.15 45.81
C VAL A 10 72.27 37.02 44.55
N PRO A 11 72.44 37.85 43.52
CA PRO A 11 71.60 37.69 42.30
C PRO A 11 71.95 36.41 41.56
N LEU A 12 73.20 35.92 41.60
CA LEU A 12 73.56 34.67 40.92
C LEU A 12 72.90 33.46 41.59
N VAL A 13 72.79 33.42 42.91
CA VAL A 13 72.13 32.38 43.68
C VAL A 13 70.60 32.42 43.40
N LEU A 14 70.02 33.62 43.30
CA LEU A 14 68.59 33.79 43.03
C LEU A 14 68.23 33.35 41.66
N VAL A 15 69.07 33.58 40.64
CA VAL A 15 68.91 33.09 39.29
C VAL A 15 69.04 31.57 39.24
N ALA A 16 69.95 30.96 39.94
CA ALA A 16 70.12 29.51 40.01
C ALA A 16 68.92 28.82 40.68
N MET A 17 68.27 29.46 41.65
CA MET A 17 67.03 28.93 42.26
C MET A 17 65.81 28.94 41.33
N VAL A 18 65.74 29.92 40.47
CA VAL A 18 64.62 30.01 39.49
C VAL A 18 64.77 28.97 38.37
N ILE A 19 65.99 28.62 37.99
CA ILE A 19 66.24 27.63 36.94
C ILE A 19 66.05 26.19 37.44
N GLY A 20 66.23 25.94 38.77
CA GLY A 20 66.02 24.60 39.34
C GLY A 20 64.60 24.18 39.63
N GLY A 21 63.59 25.06 39.36
CA GLY A 21 62.18 24.81 39.73
C GLY A 21 61.33 24.08 38.70
N CYS A 22 61.85 23.73 37.54
CA CYS A 22 61.06 23.14 36.46
C CYS A 22 61.34 21.67 36.07
N SER A 23 61.81 20.87 37.02
CA SER A 23 61.98 19.43 36.80
C SER A 23 60.97 18.60 37.62
N SER A 24 59.71 18.85 37.45
CA SER A 24 58.69 17.85 37.80
C SER A 24 58.31 17.02 36.54
N ASP A 25 59.35 16.32 36.06
CA ASP A 25 59.10 15.18 35.09
C ASP A 25 58.51 13.99 35.87
N ARG A 26 57.36 14.24 36.49
CA ARG A 26 56.47 13.14 36.78
C ARG A 26 55.61 12.97 35.49
N PRO A 27 55.76 11.85 34.77
CA PRO A 27 54.94 11.65 33.64
C PRO A 27 53.49 11.75 34.12
N ARG A 28 52.82 12.75 33.59
CA ARG A 28 51.45 13.16 33.99
C ARG A 28 50.44 12.04 33.81
N PHE A 29 50.85 10.95 33.14
CA PHE A 29 50.04 9.79 32.79
C PHE A 29 50.83 8.48 32.98
N ALA A 30 51.69 8.39 33.98
CA ALA A 30 52.47 7.18 34.22
C ALA A 30 51.62 5.95 34.52
N ASP A 31 50.48 6.16 35.12
CA ASP A 31 49.47 5.14 35.38
C ASP A 31 48.86 4.60 34.08
N ILE A 32 48.58 5.48 33.13
CA ILE A 32 48.04 5.11 31.82
C ILE A 32 49.10 4.38 31.00
N ASP A 33 50.32 4.89 30.99
CA ASP A 33 51.43 4.25 30.28
C ASP A 33 51.70 2.85 30.82
N GLN A 34 51.65 2.70 32.13
CA GLN A 34 51.81 1.40 32.79
C GLN A 34 50.63 0.46 32.40
N PHE A 35 49.40 0.94 32.44
CA PHE A 35 48.23 0.16 32.01
C PHE A 35 48.33 -0.26 30.55
N MET A 36 48.74 0.65 29.67
CA MET A 36 48.93 0.33 28.26
C MET A 36 50.01 -0.72 28.04
N GLN A 37 51.10 -0.65 28.79
CA GLN A 37 52.15 -1.68 28.73
C GLN A 37 51.64 -3.04 29.23
N GLU A 38 50.89 -3.04 30.33
CA GLU A 38 50.28 -4.27 30.86
C GLU A 38 49.31 -4.90 29.85
N VAL A 39 48.44 -4.10 29.25
CA VAL A 39 47.47 -4.59 28.25
C VAL A 39 48.18 -5.12 27.00
N ARG A 40 49.26 -4.46 26.55
CA ARG A 40 50.06 -4.92 25.41
C ARG A 40 50.84 -6.20 25.72
N ALA A 41 51.26 -6.37 27.00
CA ALA A 41 51.99 -7.56 27.43
C ALA A 41 51.06 -8.77 27.65
N ARG A 42 49.77 -8.56 27.71
CA ARG A 42 48.81 -9.69 27.80
C ARG A 42 48.88 -10.55 26.52
N PRO A 43 49.12 -11.83 26.68
CA PRO A 43 49.06 -12.70 25.49
C PRO A 43 47.69 -12.60 24.84
N ASN A 44 47.68 -12.37 23.55
CA ASN A 44 46.41 -12.40 22.81
C ASN A 44 45.79 -13.79 22.96
N PRO A 45 44.50 -13.87 23.30
CA PRO A 45 43.81 -15.15 23.29
C PRO A 45 43.95 -15.79 21.89
N PRO A 46 44.11 -17.12 21.83
CA PRO A 46 44.14 -17.78 20.54
C PRO A 46 42.90 -17.45 19.74
N VAL A 47 43.10 -16.96 18.54
CA VAL A 47 42.02 -16.67 17.61
C VAL A 47 41.52 -18.03 17.09
N ASP A 48 40.25 -18.27 17.29
CA ASP A 48 39.64 -19.50 16.73
C ASP A 48 39.89 -19.57 15.21
N PRO A 49 40.29 -20.69 14.67
CA PRO A 49 40.48 -20.84 13.24
C PRO A 49 39.16 -20.51 12.52
N LEU A 50 39.28 -19.79 11.41
CA LEU A 50 38.13 -19.50 10.56
C LEU A 50 37.41 -20.80 10.21
N PRO A 51 36.06 -20.82 10.27
CA PRO A 51 35.33 -22.00 9.85
C PRO A 51 35.71 -22.38 8.40
N GLU A 52 35.90 -23.68 8.19
CA GLU A 52 36.20 -24.17 6.83
C GLU A 52 35.11 -23.79 5.87
N PHE A 53 35.51 -23.17 4.77
CA PHE A 53 34.59 -22.78 3.71
C PHE A 53 34.05 -24.04 3.04
N LYS A 54 32.77 -24.37 3.30
CA LYS A 54 32.09 -25.41 2.56
C LYS A 54 31.75 -24.85 1.18
N PRO A 55 32.24 -25.47 0.09
CA PRO A 55 31.90 -25.00 -1.25
C PRO A 55 30.37 -25.05 -1.39
N TYR A 56 29.78 -23.89 -1.76
CA TYR A 56 28.37 -23.79 -2.03
C TYR A 56 28.08 -24.54 -3.34
N GLU A 57 27.22 -25.52 -3.29
CA GLU A 57 26.71 -26.15 -4.51
C GLU A 57 25.85 -25.13 -5.25
N PRO A 58 26.14 -24.79 -6.51
CA PRO A 58 25.36 -23.82 -7.24
C PRO A 58 23.92 -24.34 -7.38
N PHE A 59 22.98 -23.61 -6.79
CA PHE A 59 21.57 -23.93 -6.93
C PHE A 59 21.11 -23.63 -8.35
N ALA A 60 20.76 -24.67 -9.10
CA ALA A 60 20.14 -24.49 -10.41
C ALA A 60 18.65 -24.15 -10.24
N TYR A 61 18.24 -22.96 -10.68
CA TYR A 61 16.85 -22.58 -10.65
C TYR A 61 16.03 -23.40 -11.65
N SER A 62 15.29 -24.41 -11.14
CA SER A 62 14.51 -25.35 -11.95
C SER A 62 13.05 -24.87 -12.20
N ALA A 63 12.65 -23.76 -11.59
CA ALA A 63 11.29 -23.25 -11.66
C ALA A 63 11.08 -22.16 -12.75
N ALA A 64 11.99 -22.04 -13.73
CA ALA A 64 11.90 -21.06 -14.80
C ALA A 64 10.63 -21.20 -15.65
N GLY A 65 10.03 -22.40 -15.71
CA GLY A 65 8.74 -22.64 -16.38
C GLY A 65 7.50 -22.48 -15.49
N GLN A 66 7.68 -22.19 -14.22
CA GLN A 66 6.56 -21.92 -13.32
C GLN A 66 6.16 -20.47 -13.38
N ARG A 67 4.90 -20.20 -13.04
CA ARG A 67 4.38 -18.85 -12.97
C ARG A 67 5.19 -18.01 -11.97
N SER A 68 5.52 -16.78 -12.35
CA SER A 68 6.19 -15.84 -11.45
C SER A 68 5.34 -15.56 -10.21
N PRO A 69 5.91 -15.63 -8.99
CA PRO A 69 5.17 -15.26 -7.77
C PRO A 69 4.79 -13.77 -7.72
N PHE A 70 5.40 -12.93 -8.55
CA PHE A 70 5.10 -11.50 -8.66
C PHE A 70 4.08 -11.18 -9.77
N GLU A 71 3.70 -12.18 -10.54
CA GLU A 71 2.62 -12.04 -11.50
C GLU A 71 1.28 -11.99 -10.74
N PRO A 72 0.46 -10.94 -10.91
CA PRO A 72 -0.81 -10.86 -10.20
C PRO A 72 -1.59 -12.15 -10.41
N PRO A 73 -2.21 -12.73 -9.38
CA PRO A 73 -3.07 -13.88 -9.57
C PRO A 73 -4.11 -13.52 -10.63
N ALA A 74 -4.16 -14.26 -11.72
CA ALA A 74 -5.27 -14.12 -12.64
C ALA A 74 -6.55 -14.24 -11.79
N PRO A 75 -7.45 -13.26 -11.84
CA PRO A 75 -8.70 -13.39 -11.10
C PRO A 75 -9.29 -14.76 -11.46
N PRO A 76 -9.75 -15.53 -10.45
CA PRO A 76 -10.38 -16.80 -10.74
C PRO A 76 -11.44 -16.50 -11.77
N ARG A 77 -11.27 -17.07 -12.97
CA ARG A 77 -12.32 -16.99 -13.99
C ARG A 77 -13.51 -17.69 -13.34
N PRO A 78 -14.60 -16.94 -13.02
CA PRO A 78 -15.75 -17.59 -12.44
C PRO A 78 -16.07 -18.77 -13.35
N PRO A 79 -16.36 -19.97 -12.83
CA PRO A 79 -16.75 -21.09 -13.67
C PRO A 79 -17.86 -20.56 -14.56
N ARG A 80 -17.63 -20.60 -15.88
CA ARG A 80 -18.63 -20.22 -16.85
C ARG A 80 -19.79 -21.17 -16.57
N ALA A 81 -20.84 -20.65 -15.96
CA ALA A 81 -22.01 -21.47 -15.68
C ALA A 81 -22.46 -22.06 -17.03
N GLU A 82 -22.45 -23.38 -17.10
CA GLU A 82 -22.98 -24.08 -18.27
C GLU A 82 -24.40 -23.56 -18.48
N GLY A 83 -24.63 -22.80 -19.58
CA GLY A 83 -25.90 -22.14 -19.87
C GLY A 83 -25.85 -20.60 -19.92
N GLN A 84 -24.71 -19.96 -19.67
CA GLN A 84 -24.57 -18.55 -20.03
C GLN A 84 -24.44 -18.43 -21.54
N GLU A 85 -25.57 -18.18 -22.17
CA GLU A 85 -25.64 -17.70 -23.54
C GLU A 85 -24.65 -16.53 -23.71
N ASP A 86 -24.04 -16.39 -24.89
CA ASP A 86 -23.23 -15.23 -25.26
C ASP A 86 -24.10 -13.97 -25.20
N VAL A 87 -24.28 -13.46 -23.98
CA VAL A 87 -25.13 -12.30 -23.76
C VAL A 87 -24.30 -11.09 -24.18
N LYS A 88 -24.67 -10.54 -25.33
CA LYS A 88 -24.11 -9.27 -25.83
C LYS A 88 -25.22 -8.23 -25.85
N PRO A 89 -24.92 -6.99 -25.46
CA PRO A 89 -25.87 -5.90 -25.64
C PRO A 89 -26.14 -5.74 -27.16
N ASP A 90 -27.38 -5.54 -27.53
CA ASP A 90 -27.75 -5.26 -28.92
C ASP A 90 -27.23 -3.85 -29.31
N PRO A 91 -26.27 -3.75 -30.25
CA PRO A 91 -25.71 -2.48 -30.66
C PRO A 91 -26.69 -1.63 -31.51
N ASN A 92 -27.73 -2.25 -32.08
CA ASN A 92 -28.69 -1.56 -32.96
C ASN A 92 -29.90 -1.01 -32.18
N ARG A 93 -30.00 -1.30 -30.89
CA ARG A 93 -31.11 -0.83 -30.07
C ARG A 93 -30.96 0.67 -29.75
N VAL A 94 -32.02 1.42 -29.91
CA VAL A 94 -32.07 2.81 -29.46
C VAL A 94 -32.05 2.82 -27.92
N ARG A 95 -31.12 3.56 -27.34
CA ARG A 95 -31.03 3.70 -25.88
C ARG A 95 -32.17 4.53 -25.35
N GLN A 96 -32.76 4.11 -24.25
CA GLN A 96 -33.78 4.86 -23.54
C GLN A 96 -33.14 5.93 -22.65
N TYR A 97 -33.92 6.94 -22.28
CA TYR A 97 -33.42 8.09 -21.49
C TYR A 97 -32.75 7.69 -20.19
N LEU A 98 -33.32 6.78 -19.42
CA LEU A 98 -32.78 6.32 -18.15
C LEU A 98 -31.46 5.52 -18.25
N GLU A 99 -31.07 5.12 -19.44
CA GLU A 99 -29.76 4.47 -19.68
C GLU A 99 -28.59 5.49 -19.70
N GLN A 100 -28.85 6.77 -19.61
CA GLN A 100 -27.80 7.79 -19.49
C GLN A 100 -27.22 7.85 -18.07
N PHE A 101 -27.98 7.40 -17.10
CA PHE A 101 -27.63 7.46 -15.69
C PHE A 101 -27.21 6.10 -15.15
N PRO A 102 -26.23 6.04 -14.22
CA PRO A 102 -25.92 4.79 -13.53
C PRO A 102 -27.11 4.37 -12.65
N VAL A 103 -27.40 3.07 -12.57
CA VAL A 103 -28.53 2.55 -11.79
C VAL A 103 -28.52 3.04 -10.34
N ASN A 104 -27.35 3.24 -9.76
CA ASN A 104 -27.21 3.71 -8.37
C ASN A 104 -27.75 5.15 -8.15
N SER A 105 -27.82 5.95 -9.21
CA SER A 105 -28.35 7.31 -9.13
C SER A 105 -29.86 7.38 -9.39
N LEU A 106 -30.45 6.28 -9.85
CA LEU A 106 -31.89 6.16 -10.10
C LEU A 106 -32.59 5.67 -8.84
N ARG A 107 -33.72 6.27 -8.51
CA ARG A 107 -34.49 5.93 -7.31
C ARG A 107 -35.93 5.59 -7.68
N MET A 108 -36.40 4.42 -7.26
CA MET A 108 -37.82 4.12 -7.32
C MET A 108 -38.56 4.95 -6.29
N VAL A 109 -39.54 5.71 -6.72
CA VAL A 109 -40.33 6.63 -5.84
C VAL A 109 -41.79 6.19 -5.71
N GLY A 110 -42.20 5.19 -6.44
CA GLY A 110 -43.56 4.65 -6.36
C GLY A 110 -43.91 3.75 -7.52
N THR A 111 -45.17 3.32 -7.52
CA THR A 111 -45.76 2.52 -8.58
C THR A 111 -47.06 3.19 -9.08
N LEU A 112 -47.46 2.87 -10.29
CA LEU A 112 -48.68 3.32 -10.88
C LEU A 112 -49.31 2.17 -11.69
N GLN A 113 -50.59 1.96 -11.52
CA GLN A 113 -51.35 1.04 -12.35
C GLN A 113 -52.27 1.84 -13.27
N GLN A 114 -52.16 1.64 -14.57
CA GLN A 114 -52.98 2.30 -15.57
C GLN A 114 -53.33 1.29 -16.68
N ASP A 115 -54.61 1.19 -17.04
CA ASP A 115 -55.12 0.33 -18.12
C ASP A 115 -54.68 -1.13 -17.99
N GLY A 116 -54.59 -1.65 -16.77
CA GLY A 116 -54.14 -3.02 -16.50
C GLY A 116 -52.63 -3.22 -16.53
N THR A 117 -51.85 -2.17 -16.88
CA THR A 117 -50.40 -2.21 -16.92
C THR A 117 -49.83 -1.64 -15.64
N PHE A 118 -48.83 -2.31 -15.08
CA PHE A 118 -48.11 -1.90 -13.85
C PHE A 118 -46.81 -1.19 -14.22
N TYR A 119 -46.64 0.02 -13.73
CA TYR A 119 -45.48 0.87 -14.00
C TYR A 119 -44.76 1.15 -12.67
N ALA A 120 -43.46 1.25 -12.75
CA ALA A 120 -42.65 1.85 -11.69
C ALA A 120 -42.36 3.30 -12.04
N LEU A 121 -42.30 4.14 -11.03
CA LEU A 121 -41.91 5.55 -11.11
C LEU A 121 -40.46 5.69 -10.65
N ILE A 122 -39.58 6.11 -11.56
CA ILE A 122 -38.17 6.28 -11.32
C ILE A 122 -37.84 7.74 -11.34
N ARG A 123 -37.20 8.22 -10.28
CA ARG A 123 -36.63 9.58 -10.22
C ARG A 123 -35.17 9.53 -10.67
N ASP A 124 -34.83 10.38 -11.61
CA ASP A 124 -33.47 10.60 -12.06
C ASP A 124 -32.72 11.60 -11.16
N PRO A 125 -31.38 11.76 -11.31
CA PRO A 125 -30.59 12.73 -10.54
C PRO A 125 -30.95 14.20 -10.82
N GLU A 126 -31.61 14.49 -11.95
CA GLU A 126 -32.05 15.83 -12.33
C GLU A 126 -33.41 16.19 -11.72
N GLY A 127 -34.05 15.22 -11.03
CA GLY A 127 -35.32 15.40 -10.35
C GLY A 127 -36.54 15.02 -11.20
N GLY A 128 -36.35 14.61 -12.45
CA GLY A 128 -37.39 14.09 -13.35
C GLY A 128 -37.95 12.78 -12.85
N VAL A 129 -39.25 12.53 -13.05
CA VAL A 129 -39.90 11.26 -12.73
C VAL A 129 -40.40 10.61 -14.02
N HIS A 130 -39.94 9.39 -14.26
CA HIS A 130 -40.17 8.63 -15.46
C HIS A 130 -40.95 7.35 -15.15
N ARG A 131 -41.90 7.00 -16.04
CA ARG A 131 -42.60 5.72 -15.95
C ARG A 131 -41.81 4.66 -16.71
N VAL A 132 -41.60 3.53 -16.09
CA VAL A 132 -41.00 2.34 -16.72
C VAL A 132 -41.87 1.12 -16.52
N THR A 133 -41.82 0.20 -17.47
CA THR A 133 -42.55 -1.07 -17.44
C THR A 133 -41.61 -2.25 -17.70
N ILE A 134 -42.15 -3.46 -17.52
CA ILE A 134 -41.38 -4.68 -17.81
C ILE A 134 -40.93 -4.67 -19.27
N GLY A 135 -39.65 -4.96 -19.51
CA GLY A 135 -39.01 -4.94 -20.82
C GLY A 135 -38.31 -3.63 -21.17
N ASP A 136 -38.56 -2.52 -20.43
CA ASP A 136 -37.84 -1.28 -20.58
C ASP A 136 -36.39 -1.40 -20.05
N TYR A 137 -35.56 -0.42 -20.39
CA TYR A 137 -34.17 -0.39 -20.06
C TYR A 137 -33.82 0.82 -19.18
N MET A 138 -32.99 0.61 -18.17
CA MET A 138 -32.47 1.66 -17.29
C MET A 138 -31.04 1.32 -16.84
N GLY A 139 -30.25 2.35 -16.60
CA GLY A 139 -28.86 2.18 -16.18
C GLY A 139 -27.89 2.06 -17.35
N GLN A 140 -26.64 2.48 -17.12
CA GLN A 140 -25.60 2.52 -18.16
C GLN A 140 -25.17 1.13 -18.64
N ASP A 141 -25.40 0.10 -17.81
CA ASP A 141 -25.00 -1.29 -18.06
C ASP A 141 -26.12 -2.10 -18.75
N HIS A 142 -26.90 -1.47 -19.62
CA HIS A 142 -27.98 -2.13 -20.40
C HIS A 142 -28.98 -2.89 -19.52
N GLY A 143 -29.32 -2.35 -18.35
CA GLY A 143 -30.21 -2.99 -17.39
C GLY A 143 -31.65 -3.16 -17.95
N ARG A 144 -32.06 -4.37 -18.26
CA ARG A 144 -33.42 -4.70 -18.72
C ARG A 144 -34.30 -5.03 -17.52
N ILE A 145 -35.46 -4.39 -17.43
CA ILE A 145 -36.43 -4.63 -16.38
C ILE A 145 -37.13 -5.97 -16.62
N LEU A 146 -37.06 -6.89 -15.66
CA LEU A 146 -37.65 -8.21 -15.69
C LEU A 146 -38.97 -8.28 -14.94
N ALA A 147 -39.01 -7.67 -13.76
CA ALA A 147 -40.15 -7.66 -12.88
C ALA A 147 -40.28 -6.34 -12.15
N ILE A 148 -41.51 -5.94 -11.88
CA ILE A 148 -41.86 -4.77 -11.05
C ILE A 148 -42.81 -5.24 -9.99
N THR A 149 -42.48 -4.99 -8.74
CA THR A 149 -43.30 -5.19 -7.57
C THR A 149 -43.66 -3.85 -6.93
N GLU A 150 -44.52 -3.84 -5.92
CA GLU A 150 -44.88 -2.60 -5.19
C GLU A 150 -43.67 -1.91 -4.59
N ASN A 151 -42.63 -2.68 -4.18
CA ASN A 151 -41.50 -2.20 -3.40
C ASN A 151 -40.16 -2.29 -4.10
N ALA A 152 -40.08 -2.92 -5.28
CA ALA A 152 -38.81 -3.16 -5.96
C ALA A 152 -38.98 -3.38 -7.46
N ILE A 153 -37.90 -3.12 -8.18
CA ILE A 153 -37.71 -3.46 -9.59
C ILE A 153 -36.56 -4.45 -9.67
N GLU A 154 -36.78 -5.55 -10.35
CA GLU A 154 -35.72 -6.51 -10.69
C GLU A 154 -35.27 -6.26 -12.13
N LEU A 155 -33.96 -6.16 -12.34
CA LEU A 155 -33.37 -5.95 -13.65
C LEU A 155 -32.14 -6.81 -13.84
N ASP A 156 -31.84 -7.13 -15.08
CA ASP A 156 -30.61 -7.79 -15.49
C ASP A 156 -29.72 -6.80 -16.23
N GLU A 157 -28.54 -6.56 -15.70
CA GLU A 157 -27.49 -5.75 -16.32
C GLU A 157 -26.55 -6.63 -17.15
N ILE A 158 -26.05 -6.08 -18.25
CA ILE A 158 -25.03 -6.72 -19.07
C ILE A 158 -23.74 -5.95 -18.88
N VAL A 159 -22.81 -6.53 -18.12
CA VAL A 159 -21.53 -5.89 -17.76
C VAL A 159 -20.36 -6.61 -18.42
N ARG A 160 -19.25 -5.92 -18.62
CA ARG A 160 -18.03 -6.56 -19.13
C ARG A 160 -17.39 -7.44 -18.06
N ASP A 161 -16.92 -8.62 -18.46
CA ASP A 161 -16.27 -9.59 -17.56
C ASP A 161 -14.79 -9.27 -17.26
N GLY A 162 -14.23 -8.21 -17.86
CA GLY A 162 -12.84 -7.81 -17.72
C GLY A 162 -11.84 -8.58 -18.58
N VAL A 163 -12.27 -9.66 -19.24
CA VAL A 163 -11.46 -10.51 -20.14
C VAL A 163 -11.92 -10.46 -21.60
N GLY A 164 -12.74 -9.47 -21.94
CA GLY A 164 -13.23 -9.23 -23.30
C GLY A 164 -14.58 -9.86 -23.60
N GLY A 165 -15.23 -10.51 -22.63
CA GLY A 165 -16.59 -11.03 -22.70
C GLY A 165 -17.61 -10.14 -22.00
N TRP A 166 -18.85 -10.64 -21.97
CA TRP A 166 -19.98 -10.03 -21.28
C TRP A 166 -20.58 -11.04 -20.30
N LEU A 167 -21.06 -10.54 -19.17
CA LEU A 167 -21.78 -11.34 -18.20
C LEU A 167 -23.08 -10.65 -17.80
N LYS A 168 -24.06 -11.46 -17.45
CA LYS A 168 -25.34 -11.02 -16.94
C LYS A 168 -25.28 -10.91 -15.43
N ARG A 169 -25.76 -9.82 -14.88
CA ARG A 169 -25.80 -9.55 -13.45
C ARG A 169 -27.20 -9.09 -13.05
N SER A 170 -27.88 -9.86 -12.22
CA SER A 170 -29.18 -9.47 -11.68
C SER A 170 -29.01 -8.40 -10.61
N ARG A 171 -29.90 -7.42 -10.61
CA ARG A 171 -29.93 -6.30 -9.69
C ARG A 171 -31.34 -5.94 -9.27
N THR A 172 -31.47 -5.44 -8.06
CA THR A 172 -32.75 -4.99 -7.49
C THR A 172 -32.66 -3.52 -7.11
N VAL A 173 -33.60 -2.71 -7.55
CA VAL A 173 -33.77 -1.31 -7.13
C VAL A 173 -35.00 -1.24 -6.21
N GLN A 174 -34.78 -0.93 -4.95
CA GLN A 174 -35.83 -0.85 -3.95
C GLN A 174 -36.52 0.51 -3.95
N LEU A 175 -37.77 0.54 -3.52
CA LEU A 175 -38.52 1.78 -3.26
C LEU A 175 -37.78 2.62 -2.22
N ALA A 176 -37.57 3.89 -2.53
CA ALA A 176 -36.97 4.81 -1.58
C ALA A 176 -37.89 4.99 -0.37
N SER A 177 -37.37 4.75 0.83
CA SER A 177 -38.08 5.09 2.06
C SER A 177 -38.32 6.61 2.09
N THR A 178 -39.55 7.02 2.34
CA THR A 178 -39.88 8.41 2.61
C THR A 178 -39.42 8.70 4.04
N ASP A 179 -38.30 9.42 4.19
CA ASP A 179 -37.91 10.05 5.46
C ASP A 179 -38.77 11.29 5.70
#